data_3b18fa9cacf7f77119de8658d2cb9858
#
_entry.id   3b18fa9cacf7f77119de8658d2cb9858
#
_cell.length_a   1.000
_cell.length_b   1.000
_cell.length_c   1.000
_cell.angle_alpha   90.00
_cell.angle_beta   90.00
_cell.angle_gamma   90.00
#
_symmetry.space_group_name_H-M   'P 1'
#
loop_
_entity.id
_entity.type
_entity.pdbx_description
1 polymer ?
#
loop_
_entity_poly.entity_id
_entity_poly.type
_entity_poly.pdbx_seq_one_letter_code
_entity_poly.pdbx_strand_id
1 'polypeptide(L)'
;MISRSFVAAFVATGVLAGSSAVAQDTIKIAYIDPLSGPGATVGEVGLKTFQFLADELNAKGGAAGKKFEILPFDNKTNPQESLVQVQKAVDQGARIITQGNGSSVAAALSDWIAKYNERNPGKELIYLNYAAVDPVLTNDKCTFSHFRWDANSDIKMEALTNYMKGQKDIKKVYLINQDYSFGQAVRKAATEMLKAKRPDIQVVGDELHPLLKVTDFAPYIAKIKASGADTVITGNWSQDFALLLKAAADAGLQVNWYTYYAGGTGGPTSVKQTGLNHRVFAIQEGSANVDHAASQATEKAFREKFGVSNFYPRAFNQMRMLATAINKANSTDPTKIGLALEDMKFEVFNGGEGFMRKDDHQFFQPMYIVSLGDIGPKEPFDEEKTGWGWRTIARLDAKDTVLPTSCKMNRPS
;
A
#
# COMPACT_ATOMS: atom_id res chain seq x y z
N MET A 1 -26.90 48.38 77.89
CA MET A 1 -27.49 47.19 77.19
C MET A 1 -26.70 46.98 75.88
N ILE A 2 -25.82 45.99 75.85
CA ILE A 2 -24.91 45.73 74.73
C ILE A 2 -25.37 44.44 74.11
N SER A 3 -25.90 44.55 72.88
CA SER A 3 -26.32 43.39 72.08
C SER A 3 -25.11 42.83 71.33
N ARG A 4 -24.80 41.57 71.58
CA ARG A 4 -23.76 40.77 70.82
C ARG A 4 -24.43 39.96 69.70
N SER A 5 -24.15 40.34 68.46
CA SER A 5 -24.55 39.54 67.30
C SER A 5 -23.52 38.47 67.04
N PHE A 6 -23.92 37.20 67.03
CA PHE A 6 -23.12 36.06 66.59
C PHE A 6 -23.21 35.93 65.06
N VAL A 7 -22.08 36.00 64.37
CA VAL A 7 -21.95 35.63 62.95
C VAL A 7 -21.54 34.16 62.89
N ALA A 8 -22.40 33.33 62.35
CA ALA A 8 -22.08 31.92 62.06
C ALA A 8 -21.42 31.84 60.67
N ALA A 9 -20.16 31.45 60.62
CA ALA A 9 -19.44 31.16 59.37
C ALA A 9 -19.75 29.72 58.92
N PHE A 10 -20.43 29.60 57.76
CA PHE A 10 -20.60 28.32 57.07
C PHE A 10 -19.35 28.01 56.25
N VAL A 11 -18.59 27.01 56.63
CA VAL A 11 -17.49 26.44 55.82
C VAL A 11 -18.10 25.42 54.84
N ALA A 12 -18.21 25.78 53.58
CA ALA A 12 -18.61 24.88 52.52
C ALA A 12 -17.35 24.04 52.07
N THR A 13 -17.27 22.82 52.52
CA THR A 13 -16.28 21.84 52.04
C THR A 13 -16.68 21.37 50.62
N GLY A 14 -16.07 21.99 49.60
CA GLY A 14 -16.19 21.52 48.21
C GLY A 14 -15.42 20.20 48.01
N VAL A 15 -16.13 19.09 47.83
CA VAL A 15 -15.58 17.83 47.38
C VAL A 15 -15.22 17.97 45.89
N LEU A 16 -13.96 18.21 45.59
CA LEU A 16 -13.42 18.04 44.22
C LEU A 16 -13.43 16.56 43.89
N ALA A 17 -14.48 16.11 43.21
CA ALA A 17 -14.50 14.81 42.52
C ALA A 17 -13.47 14.88 41.40
N GLY A 18 -12.23 14.46 41.65
CA GLY A 18 -11.23 14.22 40.63
C GLY A 18 -11.70 13.11 39.72
N SER A 19 -12.22 13.46 38.54
CA SER A 19 -12.45 12.50 37.48
C SER A 19 -11.08 11.94 37.08
N SER A 20 -10.72 10.78 37.59
CA SER A 20 -9.61 9.99 37.05
C SER A 20 -9.95 9.74 35.59
N ALA A 21 -9.29 10.46 34.67
CA ALA A 21 -9.33 10.12 33.25
C ALA A 21 -8.76 8.69 33.15
N VAL A 22 -9.65 7.70 33.09
CA VAL A 22 -9.26 6.34 32.72
C VAL A 22 -8.65 6.48 31.34
N ALA A 23 -7.34 6.21 31.21
CA ALA A 23 -6.68 6.15 29.92
C ALA A 23 -7.50 5.20 29.05
N GLN A 24 -8.16 5.75 28.02
CA GLN A 24 -8.99 4.94 27.12
C GLN A 24 -8.09 3.93 26.45
N ASP A 25 -8.32 2.64 26.71
CA ASP A 25 -7.55 1.55 26.10
C ASP A 25 -7.71 1.65 24.57
N THR A 26 -6.60 1.93 23.85
CA THR A 26 -6.58 2.16 22.41
C THR A 26 -6.16 0.90 21.64
N ILE A 27 -6.63 0.78 20.41
CA ILE A 27 -6.15 -0.21 19.44
C ILE A 27 -4.89 0.35 18.79
N LYS A 28 -3.74 -0.05 19.30
CA LYS A 28 -2.43 0.40 18.79
C LYS A 28 -2.05 -0.35 17.53
N ILE A 29 -1.82 0.40 16.47
CA ILE A 29 -1.33 -0.11 15.18
C ILE A 29 0.08 0.46 14.97
N ALA A 30 1.08 -0.40 14.93
CA ALA A 30 2.44 -0.01 14.58
C ALA A 30 2.57 0.13 13.06
N TYR A 31 2.82 1.34 12.59
CA TYR A 31 3.15 1.64 11.21
C TYR A 31 4.68 1.61 11.05
N ILE A 32 5.21 0.55 10.41
CA ILE A 32 6.66 0.31 10.29
C ILE A 32 7.07 0.44 8.83
N ASP A 33 7.39 1.66 8.38
CA ASP A 33 7.74 1.95 7.00
C ASP A 33 8.82 3.04 6.90
N PRO A 34 9.43 3.30 5.74
CA PRO A 34 10.47 4.32 5.62
C PRO A 34 9.89 5.71 5.85
N LEU A 35 10.33 6.37 6.91
CA LEU A 35 10.00 7.77 7.22
C LEU A 35 11.22 8.68 7.02
N SER A 36 12.35 8.12 6.62
CA SER A 36 13.56 8.84 6.24
C SER A 36 14.28 8.15 5.06
N GLY A 37 15.21 8.87 4.44
CA GLY A 37 15.99 8.37 3.30
C GLY A 37 15.20 8.30 1.98
N PRO A 38 15.72 7.59 0.96
CA PRO A 38 15.16 7.59 -0.41
C PRO A 38 13.75 6.99 -0.53
N GLY A 39 13.30 6.22 0.47
CA GLY A 39 11.94 5.68 0.54
C GLY A 39 10.94 6.56 1.27
N ALA A 40 11.36 7.68 1.88
CA ALA A 40 10.52 8.49 2.76
C ALA A 40 9.24 9.01 2.08
N THR A 41 9.32 9.41 0.82
CA THR A 41 8.18 10.00 0.10
C THR A 41 6.95 9.10 0.07
N VAL A 42 7.14 7.79 -0.11
CA VAL A 42 6.03 6.82 -0.10
C VAL A 42 5.62 6.44 1.33
N GLY A 43 6.56 6.33 2.27
CA GLY A 43 6.27 6.03 3.66
C GLY A 43 5.51 7.14 4.37
N GLU A 44 5.85 8.40 4.14
CA GLU A 44 5.15 9.55 4.72
C GLU A 44 3.70 9.66 4.23
N VAL A 45 3.44 9.44 2.94
CA VAL A 45 2.06 9.43 2.41
C VAL A 45 1.28 8.26 2.99
N GLY A 46 1.93 7.10 3.15
CA GLY A 46 1.33 5.96 3.85
C GLY A 46 0.93 6.31 5.27
N LEU A 47 1.83 6.90 6.07
CA LEU A 47 1.54 7.34 7.44
C LEU A 47 0.35 8.30 7.50
N LYS A 48 0.33 9.33 6.64
CA LYS A 48 -0.79 10.27 6.52
C LYS A 48 -2.11 9.55 6.21
N THR A 49 -2.06 8.53 5.33
CA THR A 49 -3.23 7.73 4.98
C THR A 49 -3.75 6.95 6.19
N PHE A 50 -2.89 6.27 6.94
CA PHE A 50 -3.31 5.53 8.13
C PHE A 50 -3.81 6.45 9.25
N GLN A 51 -3.19 7.61 9.46
CA GLN A 51 -3.67 8.63 10.40
C GLN A 51 -5.05 9.17 10.01
N PHE A 52 -5.26 9.49 8.73
CA PHE A 52 -6.55 9.94 8.21
C PHE A 52 -7.65 8.91 8.47
N LEU A 53 -7.35 7.63 8.21
CA LEU A 53 -8.28 6.53 8.41
C LEU A 53 -8.57 6.26 9.89
N ALA A 54 -7.56 6.36 10.75
CA ALA A 54 -7.76 6.25 12.19
C ALA A 54 -8.69 7.37 12.70
N ASP A 55 -8.50 8.62 12.23
CA ASP A 55 -9.37 9.75 12.57
C ASP A 55 -10.80 9.51 12.07
N GLU A 56 -10.97 9.04 10.81
CA GLU A 56 -12.30 8.73 10.24
C GLU A 56 -13.03 7.67 11.06
N LEU A 57 -12.36 6.57 11.39
CA LEU A 57 -12.92 5.48 12.18
C LEU A 57 -13.21 5.91 13.62
N ASN A 58 -12.31 6.69 14.21
CA ASN A 58 -12.45 7.22 15.57
C ASN A 58 -13.63 8.18 15.70
N ALA A 59 -13.89 9.00 14.69
CA ALA A 59 -15.07 9.86 14.63
C ALA A 59 -16.38 9.06 14.62
N LYS A 60 -16.35 7.84 14.08
CA LYS A 60 -17.48 6.88 14.05
C LYS A 60 -17.56 5.97 15.29
N GLY A 61 -16.74 6.20 16.32
CA GLY A 61 -16.73 5.42 17.55
C GLY A 61 -15.60 4.39 17.66
N GLY A 62 -14.75 4.21 16.64
CA GLY A 62 -13.67 3.23 16.61
C GLY A 62 -14.15 1.81 16.31
N ALA A 63 -13.60 0.81 17.01
CA ALA A 63 -14.03 -0.59 16.90
C ALA A 63 -14.05 -1.26 18.29
N ALA A 64 -15.04 -2.09 18.57
CA ALA A 64 -15.28 -2.72 19.88
C ALA A 64 -15.18 -1.70 21.05
N GLY A 65 -15.69 -0.47 20.85
CA GLY A 65 -15.67 0.61 21.86
C GLY A 65 -14.31 1.26 22.07
N LYS A 66 -13.28 0.91 21.31
CA LYS A 66 -11.91 1.44 21.44
C LYS A 66 -11.53 2.31 20.25
N LYS A 67 -10.69 3.32 20.48
CA LYS A 67 -10.13 4.19 19.44
C LYS A 67 -8.85 3.58 18.83
N PHE A 68 -8.62 3.86 17.55
CA PHE A 68 -7.36 3.51 16.88
C PHE A 68 -6.27 4.53 17.18
N GLU A 69 -5.07 4.05 17.37
CA GLU A 69 -3.86 4.86 17.56
C GLU A 69 -2.77 4.35 16.61
N ILE A 70 -2.23 5.23 15.75
CA ILE A 70 -1.15 4.90 14.83
C ILE A 70 0.19 5.28 15.46
N LEU A 71 1.05 4.30 15.68
CA LEU A 71 2.39 4.48 16.20
C LEU A 71 3.42 4.38 15.06
N PRO A 72 4.09 5.48 14.67
CA PRO A 72 5.03 5.47 13.57
C PRO A 72 6.41 4.95 13.98
N PHE A 73 7.01 4.10 13.15
CA PHE A 73 8.36 3.56 13.30
C PHE A 73 9.09 3.61 11.97
N ASP A 74 10.25 4.29 11.93
CA ASP A 74 11.07 4.40 10.73
C ASP A 74 11.96 3.18 10.54
N ASN A 75 11.73 2.42 9.48
CA ASN A 75 12.52 1.24 9.14
C ASN A 75 13.60 1.50 8.08
N LYS A 76 13.64 2.70 7.47
CA LYS A 76 14.61 3.10 6.43
C LYS A 76 14.69 2.15 5.24
N THR A 77 13.59 1.44 4.94
CA THR A 77 13.54 0.36 3.93
C THR A 77 14.54 -0.78 4.23
N ASN A 78 14.93 -0.97 5.48
CA ASN A 78 15.94 -1.96 5.89
C ASN A 78 15.31 -3.10 6.70
N PRO A 79 15.49 -4.38 6.29
CA PRO A 79 14.94 -5.54 7.00
C PRO A 79 15.38 -5.64 8.45
N GLN A 80 16.68 -5.45 8.75
CA GLN A 80 17.21 -5.56 10.13
C GLN A 80 16.70 -4.44 11.02
N GLU A 81 16.66 -3.19 10.50
CA GLU A 81 16.05 -2.08 11.24
C GLU A 81 14.57 -2.34 11.52
N SER A 82 13.86 -2.95 10.58
CA SER A 82 12.44 -3.31 10.77
C SER A 82 12.23 -4.28 11.93
N LEU A 83 13.16 -5.24 12.15
CA LEU A 83 13.10 -6.15 13.29
C LEU A 83 13.34 -5.42 14.63
N VAL A 84 14.21 -4.42 14.65
CA VAL A 84 14.39 -3.54 15.82
C VAL A 84 13.12 -2.73 16.08
N GLN A 85 12.51 -2.18 15.04
CA GLN A 85 11.32 -1.35 15.19
C GLN A 85 10.08 -2.16 15.60
N VAL A 86 9.89 -3.39 15.08
CA VAL A 86 8.77 -4.23 15.51
C VAL A 86 8.89 -4.64 16.97
N GLN A 87 10.10 -4.92 17.48
CA GLN A 87 10.30 -5.19 18.90
C GLN A 87 9.91 -3.97 19.77
N LYS A 88 10.35 -2.76 19.38
CA LYS A 88 9.94 -1.52 20.07
C LYS A 88 8.43 -1.31 20.05
N ALA A 89 7.77 -1.64 18.95
CA ALA A 89 6.32 -1.55 18.83
C ALA A 89 5.62 -2.51 19.79
N VAL A 90 6.10 -3.74 19.91
CA VAL A 90 5.61 -4.74 20.87
C VAL A 90 5.79 -4.26 22.30
N ASP A 91 6.96 -3.68 22.63
CA ASP A 91 7.26 -3.13 23.95
C ASP A 91 6.32 -1.96 24.32
N GLN A 92 5.83 -1.22 23.33
CA GLN A 92 4.81 -0.17 23.49
C GLN A 92 3.37 -0.72 23.48
N GLY A 93 3.19 -2.03 23.42
CA GLY A 93 1.90 -2.70 23.51
C GLY A 93 1.15 -2.81 22.17
N ALA A 94 1.78 -2.56 21.03
CA ALA A 94 1.18 -2.81 19.73
C ALA A 94 1.09 -4.32 19.45
N ARG A 95 -0.10 -4.76 19.00
CA ARG A 95 -0.37 -6.16 18.62
C ARG A 95 -0.73 -6.27 17.12
N ILE A 96 -1.00 -5.15 16.50
CA ILE A 96 -1.31 -5.03 15.08
C ILE A 96 -0.16 -4.27 14.42
N ILE A 97 0.49 -4.92 13.46
CA ILE A 97 1.63 -4.37 12.73
C ILE A 97 1.17 -4.09 11.31
N THR A 98 1.40 -2.90 10.78
CA THR A 98 1.19 -2.59 9.36
C THR A 98 2.50 -2.13 8.72
N GLN A 99 2.77 -2.66 7.52
CA GLN A 99 3.95 -2.33 6.72
C GLN A 99 3.65 -2.66 5.26
N GLY A 100 4.25 -1.93 4.33
CA GLY A 100 4.01 -2.16 2.91
C GLY A 100 5.21 -1.91 2.02
N ASN A 101 6.06 -0.96 2.32
CA ASN A 101 7.13 -0.58 1.39
C ASN A 101 8.37 -1.47 1.55
N GLY A 102 8.62 -2.30 0.53
CA GLY A 102 9.76 -3.21 0.46
C GLY A 102 9.43 -4.67 0.80
N SER A 103 9.38 -5.55 -0.21
CA SER A 103 9.05 -6.97 -0.02
C SER A 103 10.07 -7.74 0.83
N SER A 104 11.36 -7.37 0.78
CA SER A 104 12.37 -7.96 1.66
C SER A 104 12.14 -7.62 3.14
N VAL A 105 11.65 -6.40 3.43
CA VAL A 105 11.21 -6.00 4.77
C VAL A 105 10.01 -6.83 5.20
N ALA A 106 9.01 -6.95 4.33
CA ALA A 106 7.80 -7.73 4.60
C ALA A 106 8.12 -9.20 4.91
N ALA A 107 9.04 -9.81 4.15
CA ALA A 107 9.49 -11.18 4.40
C ALA A 107 10.15 -11.35 5.78
N ALA A 108 11.03 -10.41 6.15
CA ALA A 108 11.68 -10.42 7.46
C ALA A 108 10.67 -10.25 8.61
N LEU A 109 9.72 -9.31 8.48
CA LEU A 109 8.67 -9.10 9.48
C LEU A 109 7.74 -10.31 9.60
N SER A 110 7.30 -10.89 8.47
CA SER A 110 6.42 -12.06 8.47
C SER A 110 7.06 -13.27 9.16
N ASP A 111 8.33 -13.57 8.85
CA ASP A 111 9.08 -14.64 9.50
C ASP A 111 9.31 -14.37 11.00
N TRP A 112 9.67 -13.15 11.36
CA TRP A 112 9.87 -12.78 12.76
C TRP A 112 8.58 -12.87 13.56
N ILE A 113 7.45 -12.36 13.04
CA ILE A 113 6.14 -12.39 13.70
C ILE A 113 5.66 -13.84 13.87
N ALA A 114 5.82 -14.70 12.85
CA ALA A 114 5.46 -16.11 12.98
C ALA A 114 6.22 -16.78 14.13
N LYS A 115 7.55 -16.60 14.21
CA LYS A 115 8.40 -17.12 15.30
C LYS A 115 8.09 -16.48 16.65
N TYR A 116 7.72 -15.20 16.67
CA TYR A 116 7.30 -14.53 17.91
C TYR A 116 6.01 -15.15 18.44
N ASN A 117 5.03 -15.37 17.59
CA ASN A 117 3.73 -15.94 17.94
C ASN A 117 3.88 -17.37 18.49
N GLU A 118 4.72 -18.21 17.88
CA GLU A 118 5.05 -19.56 18.39
C GLU A 118 5.62 -19.55 19.81
N ARG A 119 6.41 -18.53 20.15
CA ARG A 119 7.10 -18.44 21.46
C ARG A 119 6.29 -17.69 22.51
N ASN A 120 5.25 -16.97 22.13
CA ASN A 120 4.48 -16.09 22.99
C ASN A 120 2.97 -16.34 22.87
N PRO A 121 2.48 -17.57 23.19
CA PRO A 121 1.05 -17.86 23.13
C PRO A 121 0.27 -16.93 24.06
N GLY A 122 -0.86 -16.39 23.57
CA GLY A 122 -1.68 -15.38 24.23
C GLY A 122 -1.17 -13.95 24.06
N LYS A 123 -0.04 -13.75 23.37
CA LYS A 123 0.53 -12.43 23.02
C LYS A 123 0.80 -12.31 21.53
N GLU A 124 0.05 -13.03 20.72
CA GLU A 124 0.23 -13.08 19.25
C GLU A 124 0.13 -11.68 18.64
N LEU A 125 0.76 -11.53 17.50
CA LEU A 125 0.73 -10.35 16.63
C LEU A 125 0.04 -10.71 15.32
N ILE A 126 -0.56 -9.72 14.67
CA ILE A 126 -1.03 -9.81 13.29
C ILE A 126 -0.32 -8.80 12.42
N TYR A 127 0.09 -9.21 11.22
CA TYR A 127 0.76 -8.37 10.25
C TYR A 127 -0.14 -8.09 9.05
N LEU A 128 -0.44 -6.82 8.84
CA LEU A 128 -1.29 -6.29 7.79
C LEU A 128 -0.42 -5.61 6.73
N ASN A 129 -0.20 -6.31 5.63
CA ASN A 129 0.64 -5.85 4.53
C ASN A 129 -0.22 -5.09 3.49
N TYR A 130 0.04 -3.80 3.33
CA TYR A 130 -0.74 -2.97 2.42
C TYR A 130 -0.08 -2.71 1.05
N ALA A 131 1.21 -3.08 0.83
CA ALA A 131 1.89 -2.74 -0.43
C ALA A 131 3.08 -3.65 -0.82
N ALA A 132 3.57 -4.56 0.03
CA ALA A 132 4.65 -5.47 -0.33
C ALA A 132 4.12 -6.67 -1.13
N VAL A 133 4.53 -6.80 -2.39
CA VAL A 133 3.82 -7.62 -3.37
C VAL A 133 4.63 -8.77 -3.95
N ASP A 134 5.72 -9.18 -3.30
CA ASP A 134 6.39 -10.43 -3.66
C ASP A 134 5.40 -11.61 -3.51
N PRO A 135 5.17 -12.41 -4.56
CA PRO A 135 4.22 -13.53 -4.53
C PRO A 135 4.52 -14.56 -3.44
N VAL A 136 5.79 -14.73 -3.09
CA VAL A 136 6.22 -15.73 -2.10
C VAL A 136 5.54 -15.55 -0.74
N LEU A 137 5.16 -14.32 -0.39
CA LEU A 137 4.54 -13.97 0.89
C LEU A 137 3.14 -14.56 1.09
N THR A 138 2.43 -14.88 0.01
CA THR A 138 1.11 -15.53 0.01
C THR A 138 1.14 -16.86 -0.75
N ASN A 139 2.33 -17.42 -0.95
CA ASN A 139 2.62 -18.74 -1.48
C ASN A 139 3.48 -19.50 -0.46
N ASP A 140 4.69 -19.90 -0.83
CA ASP A 140 5.55 -20.81 -0.05
C ASP A 140 5.95 -20.27 1.35
N LYS A 141 5.92 -18.94 1.56
CA LYS A 141 6.21 -18.29 2.85
C LYS A 141 4.98 -17.69 3.53
N CYS A 142 3.81 -18.17 3.16
CA CYS A 142 2.58 -17.73 3.82
C CYS A 142 2.57 -18.13 5.31
N THR A 143 1.98 -17.27 6.15
CA THR A 143 1.77 -17.53 7.57
C THR A 143 0.37 -17.08 7.96
N PHE A 144 -0.22 -17.71 8.99
CA PHE A 144 -1.56 -17.33 9.47
C PHE A 144 -1.62 -15.88 9.93
N SER A 145 -0.54 -15.34 10.47
CA SER A 145 -0.49 -13.96 10.98
C SER A 145 -0.32 -12.89 9.89
N HIS A 146 -0.10 -13.25 8.62
CA HIS A 146 0.11 -12.30 7.53
C HIS A 146 -1.11 -12.18 6.61
N PHE A 147 -1.61 -10.96 6.41
CA PHE A 147 -2.70 -10.61 5.51
C PHE A 147 -2.25 -9.54 4.53
N ARG A 148 -2.56 -9.67 3.22
CA ARG A 148 -2.12 -8.73 2.20
C ARG A 148 -3.29 -8.11 1.43
N TRP A 149 -3.30 -6.77 1.33
CA TRP A 149 -4.33 -6.00 0.61
C TRP A 149 -3.93 -5.56 -0.80
N ASP A 150 -2.64 -5.42 -1.09
CA ASP A 150 -2.19 -5.17 -2.47
C ASP A 150 -2.16 -6.48 -3.26
N ALA A 151 -2.56 -6.43 -4.53
CA ALA A 151 -2.42 -7.57 -5.43
C ALA A 151 -0.93 -7.90 -5.61
N ASN A 152 -0.56 -9.18 -5.54
CA ASN A 152 0.84 -9.56 -5.73
C ASN A 152 1.33 -9.26 -7.17
N SER A 153 2.64 -9.28 -7.37
CA SER A 153 3.24 -8.91 -8.66
C SER A 153 2.79 -9.81 -9.81
N ASP A 154 2.49 -11.07 -9.56
CA ASP A 154 2.00 -11.99 -10.59
C ASP A 154 0.57 -11.65 -11.00
N ILE A 155 -0.31 -11.33 -10.04
CA ILE A 155 -1.68 -10.87 -10.31
C ILE A 155 -1.64 -9.58 -11.13
N LYS A 156 -0.80 -8.62 -10.75
CA LYS A 156 -0.64 -7.36 -11.49
C LYS A 156 -0.09 -7.60 -12.90
N MET A 157 0.90 -8.47 -13.06
CA MET A 157 1.46 -8.80 -14.38
C MET A 157 0.46 -9.57 -15.25
N GLU A 158 -0.33 -10.46 -14.64
CA GLU A 158 -1.42 -11.16 -15.33
C GLU A 158 -2.40 -10.17 -15.96
N ALA A 159 -2.83 -9.16 -15.18
CA ALA A 159 -3.72 -8.11 -15.65
C ALA A 159 -3.09 -7.24 -16.75
N LEU A 160 -1.83 -6.80 -16.55
CA LEU A 160 -1.10 -6.02 -17.57
C LEU A 160 -0.92 -6.78 -18.86
N THR A 161 -0.48 -8.02 -18.81
CA THR A 161 -0.24 -8.83 -20.02
C THR A 161 -1.53 -9.25 -20.71
N ASN A 162 -2.64 -9.41 -19.98
CA ASN A 162 -3.97 -9.58 -20.59
C ASN A 162 -4.39 -8.33 -21.36
N TYR A 163 -4.15 -7.13 -20.83
CA TYR A 163 -4.39 -5.89 -21.57
C TYR A 163 -3.46 -5.79 -22.80
N MET A 164 -2.17 -6.11 -22.64
CA MET A 164 -1.18 -6.05 -23.73
C MET A 164 -1.49 -7.00 -24.89
N LYS A 165 -2.30 -8.06 -24.70
CA LYS A 165 -2.77 -8.91 -25.82
C LYS A 165 -3.45 -8.11 -26.93
N GLY A 166 -4.19 -7.06 -26.58
CA GLY A 166 -4.89 -6.20 -27.52
C GLY A 166 -4.02 -5.11 -28.17
N GLN A 167 -2.80 -4.90 -27.66
CA GLN A 167 -1.92 -3.79 -28.06
C GLN A 167 -0.98 -4.23 -29.19
N LYS A 168 -1.43 -4.09 -30.44
CA LYS A 168 -0.69 -4.57 -31.63
C LYS A 168 0.63 -3.84 -31.89
N ASP A 169 0.78 -2.62 -31.35
CA ASP A 169 1.95 -1.78 -31.54
C ASP A 169 3.14 -2.18 -30.65
N ILE A 170 2.90 -2.99 -29.63
CA ILE A 170 3.97 -3.53 -28.77
C ILE A 170 4.68 -4.66 -29.52
N LYS A 171 5.97 -4.48 -29.81
CA LYS A 171 6.83 -5.47 -30.50
C LYS A 171 8.12 -5.75 -29.74
N LYS A 172 8.72 -4.74 -29.10
CA LYS A 172 10.02 -4.83 -28.44
C LYS A 172 9.94 -4.29 -27.03
N VAL A 173 10.02 -5.18 -26.06
CA VAL A 173 9.92 -4.84 -24.64
C VAL A 173 11.31 -4.84 -23.98
N TYR A 174 11.58 -3.81 -23.20
CA TYR A 174 12.74 -3.74 -22.30
C TYR A 174 12.27 -3.86 -20.85
N LEU A 175 12.90 -4.75 -20.07
CA LEU A 175 12.64 -4.92 -18.65
C LEU A 175 13.70 -4.19 -17.85
N ILE A 176 13.32 -3.34 -16.89
CA ILE A 176 14.23 -2.71 -15.95
C ILE A 176 13.60 -2.67 -14.56
N ASN A 177 14.25 -3.28 -13.58
CA ASN A 177 13.70 -3.45 -12.25
C ASN A 177 14.76 -3.29 -11.17
N GLN A 178 14.33 -3.01 -9.96
CA GLN A 178 15.17 -2.96 -8.76
C GLN A 178 15.64 -4.36 -8.37
N ASP A 179 16.93 -4.54 -8.05
CA ASP A 179 17.52 -5.83 -7.68
C ASP A 179 17.21 -6.23 -6.23
N TYR A 180 16.00 -6.74 -6.03
CA TYR A 180 15.54 -7.39 -4.81
C TYR A 180 14.34 -8.29 -5.12
N SER A 181 13.77 -8.98 -4.12
CA SER A 181 12.77 -10.04 -4.34
C SER A 181 11.58 -9.60 -5.20
N PHE A 182 11.02 -8.40 -4.99
CA PHE A 182 9.91 -7.89 -5.81
C PHE A 182 10.35 -7.59 -7.26
N GLY A 183 11.45 -6.89 -7.47
CA GLY A 183 11.90 -6.58 -8.84
C GLY A 183 12.25 -7.84 -9.63
N GLN A 184 12.84 -8.84 -8.98
CA GLN A 184 13.09 -10.16 -9.58
C GLN A 184 11.77 -10.90 -9.89
N ALA A 185 10.75 -10.79 -9.03
CA ALA A 185 9.42 -11.37 -9.29
C ALA A 185 8.74 -10.70 -10.50
N VAL A 186 8.79 -9.37 -10.61
CA VAL A 186 8.27 -8.63 -11.78
C VAL A 186 8.96 -9.08 -13.06
N ARG A 187 10.29 -9.14 -13.05
CA ARG A 187 11.11 -9.63 -14.17
C ARG A 187 10.70 -11.02 -14.62
N LYS A 188 10.58 -11.96 -13.68
CA LYS A 188 10.17 -13.35 -13.95
C LYS A 188 8.77 -13.39 -14.56
N ALA A 189 7.79 -12.77 -13.90
CA ALA A 189 6.40 -12.76 -14.33
C ALA A 189 6.25 -12.14 -15.73
N ALA A 190 6.92 -11.01 -16.00
CA ALA A 190 6.91 -10.37 -17.33
C ALA A 190 7.46 -11.31 -18.41
N THR A 191 8.60 -11.94 -18.19
CA THR A 191 9.25 -12.85 -19.14
C THR A 191 8.35 -14.07 -19.44
N GLU A 192 7.82 -14.70 -18.40
CA GLU A 192 7.00 -15.93 -18.55
C GLU A 192 5.65 -15.62 -19.20
N MET A 193 4.96 -14.58 -18.74
CA MET A 193 3.61 -14.24 -19.21
C MET A 193 3.60 -13.61 -20.61
N LEU A 194 4.61 -12.79 -20.97
CA LEU A 194 4.76 -12.31 -22.35
C LEU A 194 5.03 -13.48 -23.30
N LYS A 195 5.95 -14.37 -22.94
CA LYS A 195 6.23 -15.57 -23.76
C LYS A 195 4.98 -16.41 -23.99
N ALA A 196 4.15 -16.60 -22.95
CA ALA A 196 2.93 -17.40 -23.04
C ALA A 196 1.81 -16.71 -23.84
N LYS A 197 1.64 -15.38 -23.68
CA LYS A 197 0.47 -14.65 -24.21
C LYS A 197 0.74 -13.87 -25.49
N ARG A 198 1.98 -13.44 -25.70
CA ARG A 198 2.45 -12.63 -26.81
C ARG A 198 3.83 -13.08 -27.29
N PRO A 199 3.95 -14.34 -27.80
CA PRO A 199 5.23 -14.88 -28.28
C PRO A 199 5.83 -14.11 -29.47
N ASP A 200 5.06 -13.20 -30.07
CA ASP A 200 5.49 -12.25 -31.10
C ASP A 200 6.27 -11.06 -30.54
N ILE A 201 6.23 -10.81 -29.24
CA ILE A 201 6.98 -9.73 -28.58
C ILE A 201 8.41 -10.21 -28.29
N GLN A 202 9.38 -9.40 -28.69
CA GLN A 202 10.80 -9.62 -28.36
C GLN A 202 11.15 -8.88 -27.07
N VAL A 203 11.70 -9.59 -26.08
CA VAL A 203 12.35 -8.96 -24.93
C VAL A 203 13.77 -8.60 -25.36
N VAL A 204 14.00 -7.31 -25.61
CA VAL A 204 15.26 -6.78 -26.20
C VAL A 204 16.27 -6.30 -25.16
N GLY A 205 15.90 -6.36 -23.88
CA GLY A 205 16.78 -6.08 -22.75
C GLY A 205 16.13 -6.42 -21.44
N ASP A 206 16.95 -6.73 -20.44
CA ASP A 206 16.53 -7.18 -19.12
C ASP A 206 17.62 -6.80 -18.10
N GLU A 207 17.35 -5.79 -17.29
CA GLU A 207 18.31 -5.28 -16.33
C GLU A 207 17.72 -5.17 -14.92
N LEU A 208 18.57 -5.45 -13.94
CA LEU A 208 18.35 -5.16 -12.54
C LEU A 208 19.34 -4.07 -12.09
N HIS A 209 18.90 -3.20 -11.20
CA HIS A 209 19.73 -2.17 -10.59
C HIS A 209 19.58 -2.12 -9.07
N PRO A 210 20.58 -1.67 -8.30
CA PRO A 210 20.51 -1.63 -6.84
C PRO A 210 19.32 -0.79 -6.34
N LEU A 211 18.52 -1.37 -5.42
CA LEU A 211 17.35 -0.74 -4.82
C LEU A 211 17.71 0.58 -4.12
N LEU A 212 17.11 1.68 -4.54
CA LEU A 212 17.22 3.03 -3.95
C LEU A 212 18.66 3.54 -3.75
N LYS A 213 19.59 3.09 -4.62
CA LYS A 213 21.01 3.48 -4.58
C LYS A 213 21.51 4.12 -5.87
N VAL A 214 20.75 4.00 -6.96
CA VAL A 214 21.11 4.61 -8.24
C VAL A 214 20.76 6.09 -8.22
N THR A 215 21.72 6.94 -8.46
CA THR A 215 21.55 8.40 -8.52
C THR A 215 21.53 8.93 -9.97
N ASP A 216 22.03 8.14 -10.92
CA ASP A 216 22.07 8.47 -12.35
C ASP A 216 21.59 7.28 -13.19
N PHE A 217 20.43 7.45 -13.84
CA PHE A 217 19.84 6.47 -14.75
C PHE A 217 20.19 6.69 -16.22
N ALA A 218 20.98 7.71 -16.58
CA ALA A 218 21.35 7.98 -17.98
C ALA A 218 21.99 6.77 -18.69
N PRO A 219 22.90 5.98 -18.05
CA PRO A 219 23.46 4.77 -18.68
C PRO A 219 22.39 3.70 -18.99
N TYR A 220 21.40 3.54 -18.13
CA TYR A 220 20.28 2.60 -18.37
C TYR A 220 19.40 3.07 -19.52
N ILE A 221 19.06 4.36 -19.55
CA ILE A 221 18.26 4.94 -20.64
C ILE A 221 18.99 4.84 -21.98
N ALA A 222 20.31 5.05 -22.00
CA ALA A 222 21.12 4.86 -23.22
C ALA A 222 20.99 3.42 -23.78
N LYS A 223 21.01 2.41 -22.91
CA LYS A 223 20.81 1.00 -23.32
C LYS A 223 19.39 0.75 -23.82
N ILE A 224 18.36 1.26 -23.14
CA ILE A 224 16.97 1.16 -23.60
C ILE A 224 16.84 1.76 -24.99
N LYS A 225 17.37 2.96 -25.21
CA LYS A 225 17.34 3.64 -26.51
C LYS A 225 18.08 2.86 -27.59
N ALA A 226 19.26 2.32 -27.28
CA ALA A 226 20.07 1.53 -28.22
C ALA A 226 19.41 0.19 -28.59
N SER A 227 18.59 -0.40 -27.70
CA SER A 227 17.89 -1.66 -27.95
C SER A 227 16.76 -1.54 -28.98
N GLY A 228 16.31 -0.31 -29.25
CA GLY A 228 15.15 -0.06 -30.11
C GLY A 228 13.83 -0.54 -29.49
N ALA A 229 13.72 -0.63 -28.18
CA ALA A 229 12.49 -0.94 -27.49
C ALA A 229 11.41 0.11 -27.82
N ASP A 230 10.18 -0.34 -28.00
CA ASP A 230 8.98 0.51 -28.11
C ASP A 230 8.23 0.61 -26.78
N THR A 231 8.53 -0.30 -25.87
CA THR A 231 7.85 -0.45 -24.59
C THR A 231 8.84 -0.82 -23.47
N VAL A 232 8.66 -0.23 -22.30
CA VAL A 232 9.37 -0.60 -21.06
C VAL A 232 8.38 -1.13 -20.04
N ILE A 233 8.74 -2.23 -19.36
CA ILE A 233 8.02 -2.73 -18.17
C ILE A 233 8.93 -2.55 -16.96
N THR A 234 8.41 -1.95 -15.89
CA THR A 234 9.18 -1.69 -14.68
C THR A 234 8.33 -1.81 -13.41
N GLY A 235 8.90 -2.47 -12.40
CA GLY A 235 8.38 -2.44 -11.03
C GLY A 235 8.96 -1.31 -10.18
N ASN A 236 9.81 -0.44 -10.74
CA ASN A 236 10.43 0.64 -9.98
C ASN A 236 9.41 1.50 -9.24
N TRP A 237 9.78 1.95 -8.05
CA TRP A 237 8.96 2.79 -7.19
C TRP A 237 9.82 3.84 -6.49
N SER A 238 9.17 4.86 -5.88
CA SER A 238 9.82 5.96 -5.14
C SER A 238 10.89 6.67 -5.98
N GLN A 239 12.01 7.02 -5.38
CA GLN A 239 13.10 7.77 -6.03
C GLN A 239 13.63 7.09 -7.30
N ASP A 240 13.73 5.74 -7.32
CA ASP A 240 14.25 5.04 -8.52
C ASP A 240 13.33 5.23 -9.74
N PHE A 241 12.00 5.21 -9.54
CA PHE A 241 11.07 5.48 -10.63
C PHE A 241 11.18 6.94 -11.12
N ALA A 242 11.20 7.90 -10.19
CA ALA A 242 11.28 9.32 -10.52
C ALA A 242 12.57 9.66 -11.29
N LEU A 243 13.71 9.14 -10.84
CA LEU A 243 15.00 9.38 -11.51
C LEU A 243 15.10 8.67 -12.87
N LEU A 244 14.52 7.46 -13.00
CA LEU A 244 14.46 6.74 -14.27
C LEU A 244 13.66 7.52 -15.30
N LEU A 245 12.47 8.03 -14.95
CA LEU A 245 11.65 8.83 -15.85
C LEU A 245 12.26 10.20 -16.15
N LYS A 246 12.92 10.82 -15.18
CA LYS A 246 13.68 12.06 -15.42
C LYS A 246 14.77 11.84 -16.47
N ALA A 247 15.59 10.80 -16.31
CA ALA A 247 16.62 10.47 -17.29
C ALA A 247 16.03 10.14 -18.68
N ALA A 248 14.85 9.50 -18.73
CA ALA A 248 14.13 9.24 -19.99
C ALA A 248 13.71 10.56 -20.66
N ALA A 249 13.21 11.53 -19.87
CA ALA A 249 12.85 12.85 -20.35
C ALA A 249 14.07 13.59 -20.92
N ASP A 250 15.17 13.64 -20.16
CA ASP A 250 16.43 14.30 -20.52
C ASP A 250 17.01 13.72 -21.84
N ALA A 251 16.85 12.41 -22.07
CA ALA A 251 17.29 11.72 -23.29
C ALA A 251 16.28 11.77 -24.45
N GLY A 252 15.10 12.36 -24.25
CA GLY A 252 14.03 12.37 -25.23
C GLY A 252 13.53 10.97 -25.63
N LEU A 253 13.52 10.00 -24.69
CA LEU A 253 13.09 8.63 -24.97
C LEU A 253 11.57 8.57 -25.11
N GLN A 254 11.07 8.13 -26.25
CA GLN A 254 9.65 8.10 -26.63
C GLN A 254 9.13 6.68 -26.74
N VAL A 255 8.97 6.00 -25.60
CA VAL A 255 8.42 4.62 -25.48
C VAL A 255 7.16 4.60 -24.62
N ASN A 256 6.40 3.50 -24.67
CA ASN A 256 5.33 3.25 -23.71
C ASN A 256 5.91 2.64 -22.42
N TRP A 257 5.35 3.02 -21.28
CA TRP A 257 5.76 2.52 -19.98
C TRP A 257 4.62 1.76 -19.32
N TYR A 258 4.86 0.52 -18.94
CA TYR A 258 3.94 -0.27 -18.12
C TYR A 258 4.54 -0.45 -16.73
N THR A 259 3.84 0.06 -15.73
CA THR A 259 4.38 0.24 -14.39
C THR A 259 3.45 -0.31 -13.32
N TYR A 260 4.01 -0.52 -12.14
CA TYR A 260 3.25 -0.90 -10.96
C TYR A 260 2.95 0.31 -10.06
N TYR A 261 3.90 1.24 -9.92
CA TYR A 261 3.86 2.27 -8.89
C TYR A 261 4.19 3.69 -9.38
N ALA A 262 3.85 3.99 -10.63
CA ALA A 262 4.08 5.33 -11.20
C ALA A 262 3.31 6.46 -10.49
N GLY A 263 2.29 6.12 -9.69
CA GLY A 263 1.50 7.09 -8.91
C GLY A 263 2.15 7.54 -7.59
N GLY A 264 3.27 6.95 -7.18
CA GLY A 264 3.98 7.37 -5.97
C GLY A 264 4.51 8.79 -6.08
N THR A 265 4.65 9.48 -4.93
CA THR A 265 5.09 10.88 -4.86
C THR A 265 6.35 11.15 -5.67
N GLY A 266 6.32 12.18 -6.52
CA GLY A 266 7.37 12.55 -7.49
C GLY A 266 7.26 11.80 -8.82
N GLY A 267 6.51 10.70 -8.89
CA GLY A 267 6.27 9.93 -10.10
C GLY A 267 5.49 10.71 -11.16
N PRO A 268 4.27 11.22 -10.85
CA PRO A 268 3.49 12.01 -11.79
C PRO A 268 4.24 13.24 -12.35
N THR A 269 4.98 13.95 -11.50
CA THR A 269 5.81 15.07 -11.91
C THR A 269 6.90 14.62 -12.90
N SER A 270 7.59 13.52 -12.64
CA SER A 270 8.62 12.99 -13.54
C SER A 270 8.03 12.49 -14.85
N VAL A 271 6.87 11.86 -14.82
CA VAL A 271 6.15 11.46 -16.04
C VAL A 271 5.75 12.69 -16.87
N LYS A 272 5.25 13.76 -16.25
CA LYS A 272 4.91 15.01 -16.96
C LYS A 272 6.11 15.59 -17.72
N GLN A 273 7.31 15.52 -17.12
CA GLN A 273 8.54 16.01 -17.75
C GLN A 273 8.91 15.26 -19.03
N THR A 274 8.49 13.99 -19.19
CA THR A 274 8.74 13.22 -20.40
C THR A 274 7.90 13.68 -21.61
N GLY A 275 6.80 14.38 -21.38
CA GLY A 275 5.81 14.70 -22.40
C GLY A 275 5.00 13.49 -22.91
N LEU A 276 5.13 12.32 -22.30
CA LEU A 276 4.45 11.07 -22.69
C LEU A 276 2.98 11.04 -22.28
N ASN A 277 2.19 11.93 -22.87
CA ASN A 277 0.75 12.05 -22.59
C ASN A 277 0.02 10.73 -22.87
N HIS A 278 -0.61 10.14 -21.82
CA HIS A 278 -1.29 8.84 -21.86
C HIS A 278 -0.45 7.66 -22.37
N ARG A 279 0.88 7.71 -22.22
CA ARG A 279 1.80 6.63 -22.61
C ARG A 279 2.50 5.97 -21.42
N VAL A 280 2.23 6.44 -20.21
CA VAL A 280 2.65 5.79 -18.97
C VAL A 280 1.43 5.17 -18.31
N PHE A 281 1.42 3.83 -18.26
CA PHE A 281 0.35 3.01 -17.72
C PHE A 281 0.74 2.46 -16.36
N ALA A 282 -0.22 2.41 -15.44
CA ALA A 282 -0.05 1.75 -14.15
C ALA A 282 -1.17 0.75 -13.89
N ILE A 283 -0.85 -0.36 -13.23
CA ILE A 283 -1.80 -1.33 -12.69
C ILE A 283 -1.98 -1.09 -11.20
N GLN A 284 -3.18 -0.75 -10.77
CA GLN A 284 -3.45 -0.38 -9.38
C GLN A 284 -4.91 -0.65 -8.98
N GLU A 285 -5.23 -0.53 -7.70
CA GLU A 285 -6.54 -0.82 -7.12
C GLU A 285 -7.56 0.31 -7.35
N GLY A 286 -7.16 1.36 -8.03
CA GLY A 286 -7.96 2.53 -8.36
C GLY A 286 -7.10 3.79 -8.42
N SER A 287 -7.75 4.91 -8.72
CA SER A 287 -7.13 6.24 -8.74
C SER A 287 -8.11 7.28 -8.22
N ALA A 288 -7.63 8.49 -8.00
CA ALA A 288 -8.47 9.62 -7.62
C ALA A 288 -9.65 9.85 -8.59
N ASN A 289 -9.47 9.51 -9.86
CA ASN A 289 -10.42 9.74 -10.95
C ASN A 289 -11.29 8.51 -11.28
N VAL A 290 -11.30 7.47 -10.45
CA VAL A 290 -12.31 6.39 -10.61
C VAL A 290 -13.70 7.01 -10.43
N ASP A 291 -14.65 6.67 -11.30
CA ASP A 291 -16.03 7.16 -11.25
C ASP A 291 -16.78 6.52 -10.06
N HIS A 292 -16.48 7.02 -8.87
CA HIS A 292 -17.08 6.60 -7.61
C HIS A 292 -17.15 7.79 -6.65
N ALA A 293 -18.32 8.36 -6.45
CA ALA A 293 -18.52 9.62 -5.74
C ALA A 293 -17.96 9.62 -4.31
N ALA A 294 -18.12 8.50 -3.56
CA ALA A 294 -17.66 8.42 -2.18
C ALA A 294 -16.13 8.42 -2.08
N SER A 295 -15.42 7.74 -2.99
CA SER A 295 -13.95 7.75 -3.01
C SER A 295 -13.40 9.09 -3.46
N GLN A 296 -14.05 9.75 -4.43
CA GLN A 296 -13.68 11.11 -4.87
C GLN A 296 -13.87 12.15 -3.74
N ALA A 297 -14.97 12.06 -2.98
CA ALA A 297 -15.17 12.93 -1.82
C ALA A 297 -14.09 12.72 -0.74
N THR A 298 -13.70 11.46 -0.49
CA THR A 298 -12.63 11.12 0.45
C THR A 298 -11.27 11.62 -0.06
N GLU A 299 -10.98 11.45 -1.35
CA GLU A 299 -9.76 11.97 -1.98
C GLU A 299 -9.65 13.49 -1.83
N LYS A 300 -10.76 14.21 -2.07
CA LYS A 300 -10.83 15.65 -1.87
C LYS A 300 -10.49 16.03 -0.43
N ALA A 301 -11.13 15.40 0.55
CA ALA A 301 -10.88 15.66 1.97
C ALA A 301 -9.42 15.34 2.37
N PHE A 302 -8.84 14.27 1.83
CA PHE A 302 -7.44 13.91 2.06
C PHE A 302 -6.48 14.98 1.50
N ARG A 303 -6.71 15.45 0.27
CA ARG A 303 -5.90 16.51 -0.36
C ARG A 303 -6.05 17.85 0.37
N GLU A 304 -7.24 18.19 0.85
CA GLU A 304 -7.47 19.40 1.64
C GLU A 304 -6.70 19.35 2.98
N LYS A 305 -6.65 18.17 3.61
CA LYS A 305 -5.94 17.99 4.90
C LYS A 305 -4.42 17.97 4.75
N PHE A 306 -3.88 17.30 3.72
CA PHE A 306 -2.45 16.98 3.64
C PHE A 306 -1.71 17.63 2.45
N GLY A 307 -2.43 18.23 1.50
CA GLY A 307 -1.85 18.88 0.31
C GLY A 307 -1.24 17.92 -0.71
N VAL A 308 -1.50 16.61 -0.61
CA VAL A 308 -0.98 15.55 -1.48
C VAL A 308 -2.09 14.57 -1.86
N SER A 309 -1.91 13.85 -2.97
CA SER A 309 -2.82 12.78 -3.42
C SER A 309 -2.74 11.56 -2.49
N ASN A 310 -3.85 10.85 -2.32
CA ASN A 310 -3.84 9.55 -1.70
C ASN A 310 -3.34 8.49 -2.70
N PHE A 311 -2.19 7.91 -2.40
CA PHE A 311 -1.60 6.86 -3.25
C PHE A 311 -2.01 5.44 -2.84
N TYR A 312 -2.66 5.26 -1.69
CA TYR A 312 -2.94 3.95 -1.10
C TYR A 312 -4.43 3.63 -0.92
N PRO A 313 -5.24 3.49 -2.02
CA PRO A 313 -6.65 3.09 -1.90
C PRO A 313 -6.84 1.80 -1.09
N ARG A 314 -5.91 0.87 -1.21
CA ARG A 314 -5.90 -0.41 -0.47
C ARG A 314 -5.75 -0.29 1.04
N ALA A 315 -5.14 0.79 1.56
CA ALA A 315 -5.08 1.05 2.99
C ALA A 315 -6.47 1.38 3.57
N PHE A 316 -7.35 2.01 2.77
CA PHE A 316 -8.76 2.22 3.15
C PHE A 316 -9.48 0.89 3.34
N ASN A 317 -9.29 -0.05 2.40
CA ASN A 317 -9.86 -1.39 2.52
C ASN A 317 -9.30 -2.11 3.75
N GLN A 318 -7.99 -2.06 3.97
CA GLN A 318 -7.33 -2.66 5.13
C GLN A 318 -7.91 -2.15 6.46
N MET A 319 -7.95 -0.85 6.67
CA MET A 319 -8.38 -0.28 7.94
C MET A 319 -9.88 -0.49 8.20
N ARG A 320 -10.72 -0.35 7.16
CA ARG A 320 -12.16 -0.58 7.28
C ARG A 320 -12.49 -2.05 7.50
N MET A 321 -11.79 -2.98 6.82
CA MET A 321 -11.92 -4.42 7.06
C MET A 321 -11.41 -4.81 8.45
N LEU A 322 -10.30 -4.22 8.91
CA LEU A 322 -9.81 -4.42 10.28
C LEU A 322 -10.84 -4.01 11.32
N ALA A 323 -11.43 -2.82 11.18
CA ALA A 323 -12.49 -2.36 12.09
C ALA A 323 -13.71 -3.31 12.07
N THR A 324 -14.11 -3.77 10.89
CA THR A 324 -15.19 -4.74 10.70
C THR A 324 -14.86 -6.09 11.38
N ALA A 325 -13.63 -6.58 11.20
CA ALA A 325 -13.17 -7.84 11.81
C ALA A 325 -13.14 -7.76 13.34
N ILE A 326 -12.64 -6.65 13.90
CA ILE A 326 -12.63 -6.40 15.35
C ILE A 326 -14.06 -6.38 15.91
N ASN A 327 -14.99 -5.69 15.25
CA ASN A 327 -16.39 -5.64 15.67
C ASN A 327 -17.06 -7.02 15.56
N LYS A 328 -16.83 -7.76 14.46
CA LYS A 328 -17.36 -9.11 14.25
C LYS A 328 -16.85 -10.10 15.31
N ALA A 329 -15.56 -10.02 15.64
CA ALA A 329 -14.94 -10.85 16.66
C ALA A 329 -15.27 -10.37 18.09
N ASN A 330 -15.78 -9.16 18.26
CA ASN A 330 -15.91 -8.44 19.52
C ASN A 330 -14.62 -8.54 20.37
N SER A 331 -13.45 -8.37 19.70
CA SER A 331 -12.15 -8.62 20.31
C SER A 331 -11.03 -7.92 19.54
N THR A 332 -10.01 -7.48 20.27
CA THR A 332 -8.74 -6.98 19.70
C THR A 332 -7.65 -8.06 19.68
N ASP A 333 -8.00 -9.30 19.99
CA ASP A 333 -7.08 -10.44 19.89
C ASP A 333 -6.70 -10.72 18.42
N PRO A 334 -5.38 -10.77 18.09
CA PRO A 334 -4.90 -10.93 16.72
C PRO A 334 -5.38 -12.21 16.03
N THR A 335 -5.46 -13.32 16.76
CA THR A 335 -5.94 -14.60 16.20
C THR A 335 -7.42 -14.51 15.83
N LYS A 336 -8.24 -13.93 16.70
CA LYS A 336 -9.68 -13.74 16.44
C LYS A 336 -9.92 -12.75 15.30
N ILE A 337 -9.11 -11.70 15.22
CA ILE A 337 -9.13 -10.76 14.08
C ILE A 337 -8.81 -11.50 12.78
N GLY A 338 -7.75 -12.31 12.75
CA GLY A 338 -7.36 -13.09 11.59
C GLY A 338 -8.46 -14.02 11.11
N LEU A 339 -9.07 -14.80 12.01
CA LEU A 339 -10.20 -15.67 11.70
C LEU A 339 -11.43 -14.90 11.20
N ALA A 340 -11.67 -13.67 11.70
CA ALA A 340 -12.78 -12.84 11.25
C ALA A 340 -12.54 -12.21 9.87
N LEU A 341 -11.29 -12.03 9.45
CA LEU A 341 -10.89 -11.54 8.13
C LEU A 341 -11.01 -12.62 7.04
N GLU A 342 -10.82 -13.89 7.37
CA GLU A 342 -10.92 -14.99 6.40
C GLU A 342 -12.29 -15.02 5.73
N ASP A 343 -12.30 -15.23 4.42
CA ASP A 343 -13.47 -15.26 3.54
C ASP A 343 -14.37 -14.01 3.64
N MET A 344 -13.86 -12.91 4.24
CA MET A 344 -14.60 -11.67 4.33
C MET A 344 -14.78 -11.07 2.93
N LYS A 345 -16.04 -10.90 2.53
CA LYS A 345 -16.43 -10.08 1.38
C LYS A 345 -16.58 -8.64 1.82
N PHE A 346 -16.16 -7.72 0.99
CA PHE A 346 -16.11 -6.31 1.35
C PHE A 346 -16.37 -5.41 0.13
N GLU A 347 -17.19 -4.38 0.30
CA GLU A 347 -17.31 -3.32 -0.69
C GLU A 347 -16.05 -2.44 -0.62
N VAL A 348 -15.28 -2.43 -1.71
CA VAL A 348 -13.97 -1.77 -1.71
C VAL A 348 -14.09 -0.26 -1.89
N PHE A 349 -13.05 0.46 -1.49
CA PHE A 349 -12.99 1.92 -1.46
C PHE A 349 -13.40 2.58 -2.80
N ASN A 350 -12.99 2.01 -3.93
CA ASN A 350 -13.30 2.53 -5.27
C ASN A 350 -14.53 1.87 -5.90
N GLY A 351 -15.37 1.24 -5.11
CA GLY A 351 -16.58 0.54 -5.56
C GLY A 351 -16.32 -0.86 -6.12
N GLY A 352 -17.31 -1.72 -5.95
CA GLY A 352 -17.28 -3.12 -6.30
C GLY A 352 -16.92 -4.02 -5.11
N GLU A 353 -17.02 -5.33 -5.33
CA GLU A 353 -16.77 -6.34 -4.29
C GLU A 353 -15.32 -6.81 -4.33
N GLY A 354 -14.68 -6.90 -3.15
CA GLY A 354 -13.46 -7.63 -2.92
C GLY A 354 -13.67 -8.74 -1.89
N PHE A 355 -12.70 -9.64 -1.75
CA PHE A 355 -12.74 -10.71 -0.74
C PHE A 355 -11.34 -11.10 -0.29
N MET A 356 -11.21 -11.46 0.98
CA MET A 356 -10.00 -12.02 1.56
C MET A 356 -10.00 -13.53 1.40
N ARG A 357 -9.10 -14.09 0.58
CA ARG A 357 -9.02 -15.54 0.41
C ARG A 357 -8.46 -16.21 1.67
N LYS A 358 -9.15 -17.20 2.17
CA LYS A 358 -8.79 -17.93 3.38
C LYS A 358 -7.48 -18.70 3.23
N ASP A 359 -7.20 -19.26 2.04
CA ASP A 359 -6.10 -20.20 1.87
C ASP A 359 -4.71 -19.56 2.01
N ASP A 360 -4.60 -18.26 1.68
CA ASP A 360 -3.32 -17.56 1.65
C ASP A 360 -3.35 -16.11 2.17
N HIS A 361 -4.52 -15.66 2.63
CA HIS A 361 -4.76 -14.30 3.12
C HIS A 361 -4.40 -13.19 2.10
N GLN A 362 -4.55 -13.49 0.79
CA GLN A 362 -4.52 -12.49 -0.26
C GLN A 362 -5.91 -11.86 -0.40
N PHE A 363 -5.99 -10.53 -0.33
CA PHE A 363 -7.19 -9.79 -0.67
C PHE A 363 -7.28 -9.61 -2.18
N PHE A 364 -8.41 -10.01 -2.76
CA PHE A 364 -8.74 -9.80 -4.16
C PHE A 364 -9.75 -8.66 -4.27
N GLN A 365 -9.50 -7.76 -5.21
CA GLN A 365 -10.31 -6.56 -5.42
C GLN A 365 -10.25 -6.16 -6.89
N PRO A 366 -11.17 -5.31 -7.38
CA PRO A 366 -11.05 -4.79 -8.73
C PRO A 366 -9.70 -4.14 -8.98
N MET A 367 -9.11 -4.42 -10.14
CA MET A 367 -7.86 -3.82 -10.58
C MET A 367 -8.13 -2.91 -11.76
N TYR A 368 -7.38 -1.83 -11.84
CA TYR A 368 -7.52 -0.81 -12.87
C TYR A 368 -6.20 -0.65 -13.62
N ILE A 369 -6.26 -0.65 -14.94
CA ILE A 369 -5.18 -0.13 -15.77
C ILE A 369 -5.52 1.33 -16.04
N VAL A 370 -4.62 2.20 -15.64
CA VAL A 370 -4.77 3.64 -15.77
C VAL A 370 -3.62 4.21 -16.58
N SER A 371 -3.83 5.32 -17.29
CA SER A 371 -2.78 6.08 -17.96
C SER A 371 -2.70 7.50 -17.42
N LEU A 372 -1.50 8.04 -17.26
CA LEU A 372 -1.29 9.41 -16.83
C LEU A 372 -1.22 10.36 -18.04
N GLY A 373 -2.02 11.42 -18.01
CA GLY A 373 -2.07 12.41 -19.08
C GLY A 373 -3.02 13.55 -18.78
N ASP A 374 -3.33 14.33 -19.81
CA ASP A 374 -4.23 15.47 -19.71
C ASP A 374 -5.58 15.06 -19.14
N ILE A 375 -6.06 15.83 -18.15
CA ILE A 375 -7.36 15.60 -17.53
C ILE A 375 -8.48 16.19 -18.39
N GLY A 376 -9.63 15.51 -18.36
CA GLY A 376 -10.86 15.94 -19.00
C GLY A 376 -11.97 16.18 -18.00
N PRO A 377 -13.22 16.43 -18.47
CA PRO A 377 -14.34 16.69 -17.59
C PRO A 377 -14.69 15.56 -16.60
N LYS A 378 -14.24 14.33 -16.90
CA LYS A 378 -14.45 13.14 -16.06
C LYS A 378 -13.32 12.87 -15.08
N GLU A 379 -12.21 13.58 -15.19
CA GLU A 379 -11.03 13.46 -14.34
C GLU A 379 -10.90 14.74 -13.49
N PRO A 380 -11.62 14.88 -12.34
CA PRO A 380 -11.61 16.12 -11.54
C PRO A 380 -10.30 16.37 -10.79
N PHE A 381 -9.42 15.37 -10.70
CA PHE A 381 -8.18 15.47 -9.95
C PHE A 381 -6.96 15.32 -10.88
N ASP A 382 -6.09 16.32 -10.85
CA ASP A 382 -4.74 16.19 -11.37
C ASP A 382 -3.79 15.61 -10.30
N GLU A 383 -2.63 15.16 -10.72
CA GLU A 383 -1.60 14.67 -9.80
C GLU A 383 -0.49 15.71 -9.66
N GLU A 384 -0.12 16.00 -8.43
CA GLU A 384 1.01 16.87 -8.06
C GLU A 384 0.97 18.27 -8.72
N LYS A 385 -0.22 18.81 -9.01
CA LYS A 385 -0.42 20.09 -9.69
C LYS A 385 0.20 20.16 -11.09
N THR A 386 0.32 19.01 -11.75
CA THR A 386 0.90 18.92 -13.11
C THR A 386 -0.10 19.24 -14.22
N GLY A 387 -1.40 19.33 -13.90
CA GLY A 387 -2.49 19.35 -14.89
C GLY A 387 -2.70 18.01 -15.58
N TRP A 388 -1.99 16.96 -15.15
CA TRP A 388 -2.17 15.58 -15.61
C TRP A 388 -2.75 14.72 -14.49
N GLY A 389 -3.66 13.82 -14.84
CA GLY A 389 -4.30 12.90 -13.91
C GLY A 389 -4.42 11.50 -14.49
N TRP A 390 -4.77 10.57 -13.61
CA TRP A 390 -5.00 9.18 -14.00
C TRP A 390 -6.36 9.02 -14.67
N ARG A 391 -6.36 8.47 -15.89
CA ARG A 391 -7.55 8.04 -16.63
C ARG A 391 -7.65 6.53 -16.59
N THR A 392 -8.82 6.00 -16.25
CA THR A 392 -9.09 4.57 -16.31
C THR A 392 -9.18 4.12 -17.79
N ILE A 393 -8.33 3.15 -18.15
CA ILE A 393 -8.28 2.54 -19.49
C ILE A 393 -9.00 1.19 -19.48
N ALA A 394 -8.82 0.40 -18.43
CA ALA A 394 -9.49 -0.88 -18.25
C ALA A 394 -9.73 -1.15 -16.77
N ARG A 395 -10.76 -1.94 -16.47
CA ARG A 395 -11.09 -2.45 -15.16
C ARG A 395 -11.28 -3.96 -15.24
N LEU A 396 -10.69 -4.68 -14.29
CA LEU A 396 -10.87 -6.11 -14.08
C LEU A 396 -11.59 -6.30 -12.75
N ASP A 397 -12.60 -7.18 -12.72
CA ASP A 397 -13.25 -7.52 -11.45
C ASP A 397 -12.36 -8.43 -10.58
N ALA A 398 -12.59 -8.44 -9.27
CA ALA A 398 -11.79 -9.22 -8.33
C ALA A 398 -11.68 -10.69 -8.75
N LYS A 399 -12.77 -11.31 -9.21
CA LYS A 399 -12.81 -12.71 -9.67
C LYS A 399 -11.88 -13.00 -10.86
N ASP A 400 -11.63 -11.99 -11.70
CA ASP A 400 -10.82 -12.13 -12.92
C ASP A 400 -9.31 -11.94 -12.62
N THR A 401 -8.98 -11.63 -11.37
CA THR A 401 -7.60 -11.45 -10.91
C THR A 401 -7.09 -12.62 -10.05
N VAL A 402 -7.94 -13.63 -9.81
CA VAL A 402 -7.60 -14.77 -8.96
C VAL A 402 -6.59 -15.69 -9.64
N LEU A 403 -5.42 -15.84 -9.02
CA LEU A 403 -4.41 -16.83 -9.40
C LEU A 403 -4.36 -17.96 -8.35
N PRO A 404 -3.91 -19.17 -8.73
CA PRO A 404 -3.65 -20.25 -7.78
C PRO A 404 -2.64 -19.85 -6.71
N THR A 405 -2.67 -20.53 -5.56
CA THR A 405 -1.66 -20.39 -4.51
C THR A 405 -1.06 -21.73 -4.13
N SER A 406 0.21 -21.74 -3.75
CA SER A 406 0.92 -22.88 -3.17
C SER A 406 0.94 -22.85 -1.64
N CYS A 407 0.24 -21.89 -1.02
CA CYS A 407 0.26 -21.69 0.43
C CYS A 407 -0.21 -22.93 1.20
N LYS A 408 0.55 -23.31 2.22
CA LYS A 408 0.23 -24.36 3.19
C LYS A 408 0.54 -23.84 4.59
N MET A 409 -0.27 -22.87 5.06
CA MET A 409 -0.03 -22.28 6.38
C MET A 409 -0.53 -23.16 7.53
N ASN A 410 0.20 -23.16 8.64
CA ASN A 410 -0.28 -23.71 9.91
C ASN A 410 -1.34 -22.76 10.48
N ARG A 411 -2.48 -23.30 10.87
CA ARG A 411 -3.60 -22.53 11.41
C ARG A 411 -3.69 -22.71 12.93
N PRO A 412 -4.13 -21.69 13.66
CA PRO A 412 -4.42 -21.86 15.08
C PRO A 412 -5.56 -22.87 15.23
N SER A 413 -5.44 -23.74 16.25
CA SER A 413 -6.45 -24.75 16.63
C SER A 413 -7.68 -24.11 17.27
#